data_6f44b67a4234ca2019f254f144e38c78
#
_entry.id   6f44b67a4234ca2019f254f144e38c78
#
_cell.length_a   1.000
_cell.length_b   1.000
_cell.length_c   1.000
_cell.angle_alpha   90.00
_cell.angle_beta   90.00
_cell.angle_gamma   90.00
#
_symmetry.space_group_name_H-M   'P 1'
#
loop_
_entity.id
_entity.type
_entity.pdbx_description
1 polymer ?
#
loop_
_entity_poly.entity_id
_entity_poly.type
_entity_poly.pdbx_seq_one_letter_code
_entity_poly.pdbx_strand_id
1 'polypeptide(L)'
;VTGENNTPDVYAYLDEAALTNPGDFGYRPSPVTRINGEDVLTWLNSYASQNGRSQDPDANYNQVFVNIPALAYSGAETNYFALSRFYQGENTVLTFANGSTRDVITRAQFLSDESLEGLTDGASFFDRFCNKNLTETILAQANSSGTAPSQTTSNDTLVPYEPVSVEGVAPPHPAYPSPIVISSDNSVAGYLSDTYPDLAILAVPSFASISPIEFGNVVRQTLATASENNRTKLVMDLRGNSGGTIFLAYDLFRQLFPSETPYGAGNYRAGELHNFTGRVASENIDQLRSAYPELVEAGVDGVVLNSFNYREPLTVNNKSFTSWADFFGPQQNDRGDFTSLNRFNLTDISATTVPILGYGNDNVTQPQTFSPEDIVLLHDGNCASTCAIFSELMTSQMSTWSVAVGGRPQTGPMQGVGGVKGSQVQGMFILSTIITAVLSAAPLTDQLNFITKFGTDLISVTQQALNRASTGGSLIVKASINFRNNIRQGDESETPLQHIYEAADCRFFYTAKMYADQAAVWDQAYDSTWGNMECVEGSTEHPSSASGGGNTTAGPPDMARNFFGGNGSIVLGAELGFVLQNSTSGNSSSGNSTT
;
A
#
# COMPACT_ATOMS: atom_id res chain seq x y z
N VAL A 1 -0.80 -19.30 -14.23
CA VAL A 1 0.11 -19.22 -15.39
C VAL A 1 -0.68 -19.44 -16.67
N THR A 2 -0.23 -18.86 -17.78
CA THR A 2 -0.89 -19.00 -19.09
C THR A 2 -0.89 -20.48 -19.53
N GLY A 3 -2.09 -21.01 -19.77
CA GLY A 3 -2.29 -22.36 -20.31
C GLY A 3 -2.25 -22.39 -21.85
N GLU A 4 -2.58 -23.56 -22.45
CA GLU A 4 -2.49 -23.78 -23.91
C GLU A 4 -3.41 -22.85 -24.75
N ASN A 5 -4.42 -22.22 -24.13
CA ASN A 5 -5.42 -21.36 -24.79
C ASN A 5 -5.28 -19.86 -24.45
N ASN A 6 -4.11 -19.40 -24.04
CA ASN A 6 -3.88 -18.04 -23.52
C ASN A 6 -4.75 -17.64 -22.32
N THR A 7 -5.56 -18.55 -21.76
CA THR A 7 -6.29 -18.32 -20.52
C THR A 7 -5.46 -18.89 -19.38
N PRO A 8 -5.26 -18.15 -18.28
CA PRO A 8 -4.46 -18.64 -17.16
C PRO A 8 -5.10 -19.84 -16.47
N ASP A 9 -4.34 -20.90 -16.31
CA ASP A 9 -4.65 -22.03 -15.45
C ASP A 9 -4.05 -21.86 -14.05
N VAL A 10 -4.65 -22.51 -13.07
CA VAL A 10 -4.19 -22.50 -11.67
C VAL A 10 -3.38 -23.74 -11.38
N TYR A 11 -2.14 -23.57 -10.91
CA TYR A 11 -1.25 -24.66 -10.52
C TYR A 11 -0.82 -24.50 -9.06
N ALA A 12 -0.41 -25.59 -8.44
CA ALA A 12 0.27 -25.54 -7.16
C ALA A 12 1.68 -24.95 -7.34
N TYR A 13 2.10 -24.04 -6.45
CA TYR A 13 3.42 -23.41 -6.54
C TYR A 13 4.57 -24.43 -6.47
N LEU A 14 4.39 -25.54 -5.75
CA LEU A 14 5.37 -26.63 -5.70
C LEU A 14 5.62 -27.30 -7.04
N ASP A 15 4.74 -27.12 -8.02
CA ASP A 15 4.88 -27.65 -9.38
C ASP A 15 5.64 -26.67 -10.31
N GLU A 16 6.05 -25.50 -9.84
CA GLU A 16 6.69 -24.44 -10.64
C GLU A 16 7.91 -24.98 -11.38
N ALA A 17 8.83 -25.66 -10.68
CA ALA A 17 10.04 -26.22 -11.29
C ALA A 17 9.74 -27.26 -12.38
N ALA A 18 8.71 -28.11 -12.17
CA ALA A 18 8.28 -29.09 -13.15
C ALA A 18 7.52 -28.48 -14.33
N LEU A 19 6.86 -27.33 -14.15
CA LEU A 19 6.26 -26.55 -15.22
C LEU A 19 7.31 -25.89 -16.10
N THR A 20 8.40 -25.42 -15.50
CA THR A 20 9.50 -24.73 -16.19
C THR A 20 10.39 -25.72 -16.94
N ASN A 21 10.71 -26.88 -16.31
CA ASN A 21 11.59 -27.91 -16.84
C ASN A 21 10.93 -29.30 -16.81
N PRO A 22 9.91 -29.60 -17.63
CA PRO A 22 9.12 -30.84 -17.53
C PRO A 22 9.93 -32.13 -17.68
N GLY A 23 11.09 -32.07 -18.35
CA GLY A 23 11.98 -33.22 -18.58
C GLY A 23 12.70 -33.72 -17.33
N ASP A 24 12.87 -32.88 -16.31
CA ASP A 24 13.72 -33.16 -15.15
C ASP A 24 12.97 -33.88 -14.02
N PHE A 25 11.64 -33.89 -14.03
CA PHE A 25 10.83 -34.31 -12.89
C PHE A 25 10.08 -35.65 -13.08
N GLY A 26 10.07 -36.25 -14.28
CA GLY A 26 9.39 -37.52 -14.54
C GLY A 26 7.86 -37.48 -14.39
N TYR A 27 7.27 -36.32 -14.17
CA TYR A 27 5.83 -36.11 -14.20
C TYR A 27 5.49 -34.74 -14.85
N ARG A 28 4.25 -34.63 -15.35
CA ARG A 28 3.73 -33.36 -15.88
C ARG A 28 2.74 -32.77 -14.86
N PRO A 29 2.94 -31.54 -14.39
CA PRO A 29 1.98 -30.86 -13.52
C PRO A 29 0.59 -30.80 -14.15
N SER A 30 -0.43 -30.91 -13.34
CA SER A 30 -1.83 -30.85 -13.75
C SER A 30 -2.50 -29.64 -13.09
N PRO A 31 -3.26 -28.82 -13.82
CA PRO A 31 -3.93 -27.67 -13.23
C PRO A 31 -4.99 -28.08 -12.21
N VAL A 32 -5.19 -27.23 -11.20
CA VAL A 32 -6.29 -27.34 -10.24
C VAL A 32 -7.59 -26.93 -10.93
N THR A 33 -8.61 -27.77 -10.89
CA THR A 33 -9.92 -27.51 -11.50
C THR A 33 -11.01 -27.25 -10.47
N ARG A 34 -10.86 -27.79 -9.24
CA ARG A 34 -11.80 -27.56 -8.14
C ARG A 34 -11.07 -27.38 -6.81
N ILE A 35 -11.65 -26.56 -5.94
CA ILE A 35 -11.27 -26.40 -4.53
C ILE A 35 -12.51 -26.67 -3.68
N ASN A 36 -12.42 -27.61 -2.73
CA ASN A 36 -13.54 -28.07 -1.90
C ASN A 36 -14.78 -28.49 -2.71
N GLY A 37 -14.58 -29.02 -3.90
CA GLY A 37 -15.64 -29.46 -4.80
C GLY A 37 -16.26 -28.36 -5.68
N GLU A 38 -15.96 -27.09 -5.42
CA GLU A 38 -16.38 -25.93 -6.22
C GLU A 38 -15.41 -25.68 -7.38
N ASP A 39 -15.89 -25.08 -8.47
CA ASP A 39 -15.04 -24.62 -9.58
C ASP A 39 -13.93 -23.71 -9.09
N VAL A 40 -12.70 -23.90 -9.56
CA VAL A 40 -11.51 -23.23 -9.04
C VAL A 40 -11.59 -21.71 -9.16
N LEU A 41 -12.10 -21.19 -10.27
CA LEU A 41 -12.17 -19.73 -10.50
C LEU A 41 -13.28 -19.09 -9.64
N THR A 42 -14.40 -19.78 -9.52
CA THR A 42 -15.51 -19.34 -8.65
C THR A 42 -15.04 -19.27 -7.20
N TRP A 43 -14.40 -20.34 -6.72
CA TRP A 43 -13.86 -20.40 -5.36
C TRP A 43 -12.79 -19.31 -5.11
N LEU A 44 -11.81 -19.16 -6.03
CA LEU A 44 -10.73 -18.18 -5.89
C LEU A 44 -11.23 -16.74 -5.90
N ASN A 45 -12.21 -16.40 -6.74
CA ASN A 45 -12.81 -15.08 -6.76
C ASN A 45 -13.54 -14.75 -5.44
N SER A 46 -14.33 -15.68 -4.92
CA SER A 46 -14.97 -15.56 -3.61
C SER A 46 -13.95 -15.43 -2.49
N TYR A 47 -12.92 -16.27 -2.50
CA TYR A 47 -11.86 -16.26 -1.52
C TYR A 47 -11.03 -14.96 -1.54
N ALA A 48 -10.67 -14.48 -2.74
CA ALA A 48 -9.96 -13.23 -2.92
C ALA A 48 -10.75 -12.03 -2.39
N SER A 49 -12.07 -12.00 -2.62
CA SER A 49 -12.93 -10.92 -2.11
C SER A 49 -13.02 -10.88 -0.58
N GLN A 50 -12.97 -12.03 0.08
CA GLN A 50 -13.04 -12.15 1.54
C GLN A 50 -11.69 -11.85 2.23
N ASN A 51 -10.59 -12.25 1.61
CA ASN A 51 -9.25 -12.16 2.18
C ASN A 51 -8.46 -10.93 1.71
N GLY A 52 -8.80 -10.38 0.55
CA GLY A 52 -8.10 -9.27 -0.07
C GLY A 52 -8.11 -7.99 0.76
N ARG A 53 -7.09 -7.16 0.57
CA ARG A 53 -6.93 -5.85 1.23
C ARG A 53 -6.96 -4.68 0.25
N SER A 54 -7.02 -4.99 -1.03
CA SER A 54 -7.02 -4.00 -2.10
C SER A 54 -8.45 -3.56 -2.43
N GLN A 55 -8.59 -2.39 -3.04
CA GLN A 55 -9.85 -1.90 -3.57
C GLN A 55 -10.20 -2.58 -4.90
N ASP A 56 -9.18 -3.05 -5.62
CA ASP A 56 -9.31 -3.66 -6.94
C ASP A 56 -9.44 -5.19 -6.84
N PRO A 57 -10.43 -5.81 -7.52
CA PRO A 57 -10.62 -7.26 -7.50
C PRO A 57 -9.48 -8.05 -8.14
N ASP A 58 -8.82 -7.52 -9.17
CA ASP A 58 -7.68 -8.17 -9.82
C ASP A 58 -6.45 -8.17 -8.92
N ALA A 59 -6.24 -7.07 -8.18
CA ALA A 59 -5.22 -7.00 -7.15
C ALA A 59 -5.48 -8.02 -6.02
N ASN A 60 -6.72 -8.11 -5.54
CA ASN A 60 -7.11 -9.11 -4.53
C ASN A 60 -6.89 -10.54 -5.04
N TYR A 61 -7.19 -10.81 -6.31
CA TYR A 61 -6.95 -12.11 -6.92
C TYR A 61 -5.45 -12.44 -6.95
N ASN A 62 -4.59 -11.51 -7.36
CA ASN A 62 -3.15 -11.70 -7.34
C ASN A 62 -2.60 -11.98 -5.94
N GLN A 63 -3.16 -11.34 -4.90
CA GLN A 63 -2.75 -11.55 -3.51
C GLN A 63 -3.02 -12.95 -2.96
N VAL A 64 -3.84 -13.75 -3.63
CA VAL A 64 -4.06 -15.15 -3.25
C VAL A 64 -2.83 -16.01 -3.57
N PHE A 65 -2.05 -15.62 -4.58
CA PHE A 65 -0.92 -16.41 -5.11
C PHE A 65 0.43 -15.94 -4.55
N VAL A 66 1.44 -16.77 -4.74
CA VAL A 66 2.83 -16.43 -4.39
C VAL A 66 3.27 -15.18 -5.15
N ASN A 67 3.83 -14.23 -4.41
CA ASN A 67 4.39 -13.01 -4.96
C ASN A 67 5.92 -13.02 -4.75
N ILE A 68 6.67 -13.32 -5.78
CA ILE A 68 8.13 -13.45 -5.68
C ILE A 68 8.82 -12.14 -5.25
N PRO A 69 8.47 -10.94 -5.77
CA PRO A 69 9.01 -9.69 -5.27
C PRO A 69 8.78 -9.45 -3.77
N ALA A 70 7.57 -9.69 -3.27
CA ALA A 70 7.26 -9.54 -1.85
C ALA A 70 8.00 -10.58 -0.99
N LEU A 71 8.13 -11.81 -1.47
CA LEU A 71 8.91 -12.87 -0.81
C LEU A 71 10.40 -12.52 -0.77
N ALA A 72 10.96 -11.99 -1.85
CA ALA A 72 12.36 -11.56 -1.94
C ALA A 72 12.68 -10.42 -0.96
N TYR A 73 11.74 -9.48 -0.79
CA TYR A 73 11.86 -8.37 0.15
C TYR A 73 11.73 -8.83 1.61
N SER A 74 10.66 -9.55 1.92
CA SER A 74 10.29 -9.87 3.31
C SER A 74 10.98 -11.13 3.85
N GLY A 75 11.50 -12.00 2.98
CA GLY A 75 12.00 -13.33 3.34
C GLY A 75 10.92 -14.30 3.84
N ALA A 76 9.64 -13.90 3.75
CA ALA A 76 8.51 -14.66 4.26
C ALA A 76 7.36 -14.71 3.26
N GLU A 77 6.59 -15.81 3.31
CA GLU A 77 5.40 -15.96 2.49
C GLU A 77 4.33 -14.92 2.84
N THR A 78 3.74 -14.29 1.83
CA THR A 78 2.76 -13.21 1.99
C THR A 78 1.41 -13.48 1.33
N ASN A 79 1.28 -14.59 0.57
CA ASN A 79 0.03 -14.88 -0.14
C ASN A 79 -1.10 -15.29 0.80
N TYR A 80 -2.34 -14.93 0.44
CA TYR A 80 -3.50 -15.20 1.29
C TYR A 80 -4.00 -16.63 1.22
N PHE A 81 -3.62 -17.43 0.22
CA PHE A 81 -3.93 -18.85 0.23
C PHE A 81 -3.21 -19.55 1.37
N ALA A 82 -1.94 -19.24 1.60
CA ALA A 82 -1.16 -19.79 2.71
C ALA A 82 -1.47 -19.09 4.04
N LEU A 83 -1.76 -17.78 4.02
CA LEU A 83 -1.98 -16.94 5.20
C LEU A 83 -3.41 -16.39 5.24
N SER A 84 -4.40 -17.30 5.24
CA SER A 84 -5.81 -16.93 5.30
C SER A 84 -6.13 -16.06 6.53
N ARG A 85 -6.90 -15.00 6.32
CA ARG A 85 -7.38 -14.13 7.40
C ARG A 85 -8.53 -14.74 8.20
N PHE A 86 -9.20 -15.72 7.62
CA PHE A 86 -10.34 -16.41 8.21
C PHE A 86 -10.10 -17.92 8.22
N TYR A 87 -10.57 -18.59 9.24
CA TYR A 87 -10.50 -20.04 9.31
C TYR A 87 -11.36 -20.68 8.22
N GLN A 88 -10.72 -21.46 7.34
CA GLN A 88 -11.34 -22.09 6.17
C GLN A 88 -11.78 -23.54 6.43
N GLY A 89 -11.74 -24.03 7.66
CA GLY A 89 -11.98 -25.42 8.01
C GLY A 89 -10.68 -26.19 8.26
N GLU A 90 -10.81 -27.47 8.60
CA GLU A 90 -9.67 -28.34 8.99
C GLU A 90 -8.74 -28.64 7.81
N ASN A 91 -9.30 -28.70 6.60
CA ASN A 91 -8.56 -28.99 5.37
C ASN A 91 -9.16 -28.27 4.17
N THR A 92 -8.35 -28.18 3.11
CA THR A 92 -8.74 -27.72 1.77
C THR A 92 -8.45 -28.83 0.77
N VAL A 93 -9.47 -29.29 0.06
CA VAL A 93 -9.35 -30.37 -0.94
C VAL A 93 -9.13 -29.76 -2.33
N LEU A 94 -7.97 -30.03 -2.93
CA LEU A 94 -7.66 -29.67 -4.31
C LEU A 94 -8.01 -30.85 -5.23
N THR A 95 -8.70 -30.58 -6.33
CA THR A 95 -8.94 -31.54 -7.41
C THR A 95 -8.24 -31.08 -8.67
N PHE A 96 -7.46 -31.94 -9.29
CA PHE A 96 -6.67 -31.64 -10.48
C PHE A 96 -7.35 -32.12 -11.75
N ALA A 97 -6.99 -31.56 -12.91
CA ALA A 97 -7.55 -31.94 -14.21
C ALA A 97 -7.30 -33.41 -14.57
N ASN A 98 -6.23 -34.02 -14.06
CA ASN A 98 -5.95 -35.47 -14.24
C ASN A 98 -6.81 -36.39 -13.34
N GLY A 99 -7.74 -35.83 -12.57
CA GLY A 99 -8.65 -36.55 -11.67
C GLY A 99 -8.06 -36.87 -10.28
N SER A 100 -6.78 -36.55 -10.02
CA SER A 100 -6.20 -36.74 -8.69
C SER A 100 -6.72 -35.66 -7.72
N THR A 101 -6.63 -35.96 -6.42
CA THR A 101 -6.99 -35.02 -5.34
C THR A 101 -5.88 -34.93 -4.32
N ARG A 102 -5.80 -33.79 -3.64
CA ARG A 102 -4.88 -33.56 -2.53
C ARG A 102 -5.59 -32.84 -1.40
N ASP A 103 -5.50 -33.40 -0.21
CA ASP A 103 -5.90 -32.76 1.04
C ASP A 103 -4.75 -31.90 1.59
N VAL A 104 -5.04 -30.60 1.83
CA VAL A 104 -4.12 -29.67 2.46
C VAL A 104 -4.67 -29.33 3.85
N ILE A 105 -3.96 -29.78 4.88
CA ILE A 105 -4.37 -29.56 6.27
C ILE A 105 -4.11 -28.10 6.65
N THR A 106 -5.13 -27.44 7.21
CA THR A 106 -5.00 -26.08 7.75
C THR A 106 -4.14 -26.13 9.03
N ARG A 107 -3.13 -25.29 9.07
CA ARG A 107 -2.24 -25.15 10.22
C ARG A 107 -2.35 -23.74 10.79
N ALA A 108 -2.33 -23.64 12.12
CA ALA A 108 -2.18 -22.36 12.81
C ALA A 108 -0.75 -22.25 13.35
N GLN A 109 -0.17 -21.07 13.21
CA GLN A 109 1.14 -20.75 13.75
C GLN A 109 1.04 -19.49 14.59
N PHE A 110 1.64 -19.52 15.78
CA PHE A 110 1.84 -18.30 16.55
C PHE A 110 2.98 -17.49 15.92
N LEU A 111 2.71 -16.22 15.65
CA LEU A 111 3.70 -15.30 15.07
C LEU A 111 4.64 -14.68 16.11
N SER A 112 4.46 -15.02 17.38
CA SER A 112 5.26 -14.54 18.50
C SER A 112 5.55 -15.68 19.48
N ASP A 113 6.56 -15.52 20.33
CA ASP A 113 6.92 -16.44 21.40
C ASP A 113 5.91 -16.45 22.56
N GLU A 114 4.70 -15.90 22.34
CA GLU A 114 3.66 -15.87 23.36
C GLU A 114 3.12 -17.27 23.63
N SER A 115 3.23 -17.71 24.87
CA SER A 115 2.75 -19.01 25.33
C SER A 115 1.26 -18.95 25.67
N LEU A 116 0.54 -20.04 25.34
CA LEU A 116 -0.82 -20.28 25.84
C LEU A 116 -0.84 -20.87 27.26
N GLU A 117 0.33 -21.11 27.85
CA GLU A 117 0.45 -21.69 29.18
C GLU A 117 -0.28 -20.84 30.23
N GLY A 118 -1.08 -21.50 31.06
CA GLY A 118 -1.89 -20.85 32.10
C GLY A 118 -3.21 -20.24 31.63
N LEU A 119 -3.58 -20.36 30.35
CA LEU A 119 -4.92 -20.02 29.88
C LEU A 119 -5.87 -21.18 30.14
N THR A 120 -6.95 -20.90 30.87
CA THR A 120 -7.93 -21.93 31.28
C THR A 120 -9.29 -21.73 30.62
N ASP A 121 -9.58 -20.51 30.13
CA ASP A 121 -10.87 -20.13 29.56
C ASP A 121 -10.78 -18.86 28.70
N GLY A 122 -11.89 -18.44 28.13
CA GLY A 122 -11.97 -17.24 27.31
C GLY A 122 -11.73 -15.95 28.07
N ALA A 123 -12.00 -15.91 29.40
CA ALA A 123 -11.75 -14.72 30.22
C ALA A 123 -10.23 -14.51 30.39
N SER A 124 -9.49 -15.57 30.76
CA SER A 124 -8.04 -15.54 30.89
C SER A 124 -7.35 -15.24 29.55
N PHE A 125 -7.91 -15.73 28.44
CA PHE A 125 -7.45 -15.37 27.10
C PHE A 125 -7.67 -13.89 26.82
N PHE A 126 -8.88 -13.38 27.10
CA PHE A 126 -9.22 -11.97 26.91
C PHE A 126 -8.33 -11.05 27.74
N ASP A 127 -8.13 -11.36 29.02
CA ASP A 127 -7.28 -10.56 29.91
C ASP A 127 -5.83 -10.53 29.42
N ARG A 128 -5.33 -11.65 28.92
CA ARG A 128 -3.94 -11.74 28.46
C ARG A 128 -3.70 -11.05 27.12
N PHE A 129 -4.61 -11.20 26.15
CA PHE A 129 -4.39 -10.76 24.78
C PHE A 129 -5.21 -9.53 24.37
N CYS A 130 -6.33 -9.28 25.02
CA CYS A 130 -7.27 -8.22 24.63
C CYS A 130 -7.38 -7.07 25.64
N ASN A 131 -7.00 -7.28 26.90
CA ASN A 131 -7.16 -6.32 28.00
C ASN A 131 -5.80 -5.73 28.45
N LYS A 132 -4.83 -5.59 27.56
CA LYS A 132 -3.53 -4.99 27.90
C LYS A 132 -3.70 -3.51 28.24
N ASN A 133 -3.06 -3.09 29.33
CA ASN A 133 -3.06 -1.69 29.76
C ASN A 133 -2.38 -0.82 28.71
N LEU A 134 -3.06 0.22 28.25
CA LEU A 134 -2.62 1.11 27.17
C LEU A 134 -1.22 1.68 27.42
N THR A 135 -0.93 2.05 28.68
CA THR A 135 0.37 2.63 29.07
C THR A 135 1.53 1.63 28.92
N GLU A 136 1.32 0.35 29.27
CA GLU A 136 2.33 -0.70 29.10
C GLU A 136 2.55 -1.03 27.62
N THR A 137 1.50 -0.95 26.82
CA THR A 137 1.56 -1.18 25.38
C THR A 137 2.30 -0.04 24.67
N ILE A 138 2.11 1.22 25.08
CA ILE A 138 2.85 2.38 24.55
C ILE A 138 4.35 2.23 24.84
N LEU A 139 4.71 1.93 26.08
CA LEU A 139 6.08 1.74 26.50
C LEU A 139 6.74 0.53 25.83
N ALA A 140 5.99 -0.57 25.66
CA ALA A 140 6.48 -1.76 24.96
C ALA A 140 6.64 -1.51 23.47
N GLN A 141 5.76 -0.74 22.82
CA GLN A 141 5.92 -0.37 21.39
C GLN A 141 6.98 0.71 21.18
N ALA A 142 7.12 1.68 22.04
CA ALA A 142 8.25 2.61 22.02
C ALA A 142 9.58 1.85 22.20
N ASN A 143 9.58 0.79 23.01
CA ASN A 143 10.74 -0.08 23.22
C ASN A 143 10.88 -1.19 22.17
N SER A 144 9.82 -1.61 21.49
CA SER A 144 9.80 -2.70 20.48
C SER A 144 9.71 -2.21 19.04
N SER A 145 9.37 -0.96 18.79
CA SER A 145 9.81 -0.25 17.59
C SER A 145 11.31 -0.05 17.73
N GLY A 146 11.96 -1.18 18.01
CA GLY A 146 13.37 -1.32 18.06
C GLY A 146 13.91 -0.65 16.84
N THR A 147 14.64 0.41 17.11
CA THR A 147 15.49 1.10 16.17
C THR A 147 14.76 1.49 14.86
N ALA A 148 13.83 2.45 14.93
CA ALA A 148 14.10 3.55 14.01
C ALA A 148 15.59 3.81 14.16
N PRO A 149 16.41 3.76 13.07
CA PRO A 149 17.81 4.01 13.20
C PRO A 149 17.92 5.28 14.04
N SER A 150 18.59 5.17 15.19
CA SER A 150 18.88 6.33 16.03
C SER A 150 19.42 7.36 15.07
N GLN A 151 18.60 8.33 14.71
CA GLN A 151 19.12 9.51 14.05
C GLN A 151 20.02 10.10 15.11
N THR A 152 21.29 9.77 15.01
CA THR A 152 22.29 10.55 15.67
C THR A 152 21.95 11.98 15.32
N THR A 153 21.56 12.76 16.32
CA THR A 153 21.57 14.21 16.29
C THR A 153 23.03 14.64 16.06
N SER A 154 23.56 14.33 14.90
CA SER A 154 24.71 14.99 14.35
C SER A 154 24.17 16.17 13.57
N ASN A 155 24.49 17.38 14.06
CA ASN A 155 24.47 18.56 13.22
C ASN A 155 25.07 18.17 11.85
N ASP A 156 24.20 17.79 10.90
CA ASP A 156 24.19 18.17 9.56
C ASP A 156 25.32 18.41 8.69
N THR A 157 25.96 17.39 8.32
CA THR A 157 26.38 17.32 6.93
C THR A 157 25.60 16.14 6.36
N LEU A 158 24.77 16.36 5.35
CA LEU A 158 24.30 15.29 4.46
C LEU A 158 25.52 14.43 4.19
N VAL A 159 25.45 13.16 4.58
CA VAL A 159 26.53 12.23 4.28
C VAL A 159 26.67 12.27 2.76
N PRO A 160 27.86 12.62 2.22
CA PRO A 160 28.06 12.60 0.79
C PRO A 160 27.63 11.23 0.25
N TYR A 161 27.09 11.21 -0.99
CA TYR A 161 26.81 9.97 -1.68
C TYR A 161 28.00 9.00 -1.52
N GLU A 162 27.78 7.91 -0.79
CA GLU A 162 28.74 6.82 -0.68
C GLU A 162 28.25 5.67 -1.56
N PRO A 163 29.07 5.18 -2.50
CA PRO A 163 28.71 4.02 -3.32
C PRO A 163 28.40 2.82 -2.41
N VAL A 164 27.27 2.18 -2.65
CA VAL A 164 26.93 0.91 -1.98
C VAL A 164 27.85 -0.17 -2.54
N SER A 165 28.44 -0.97 -1.65
CA SER A 165 29.36 -2.05 -2.08
C SER A 165 28.58 -3.12 -2.85
N VAL A 166 29.13 -3.51 -4.01
CA VAL A 166 28.51 -4.50 -4.92
C VAL A 166 29.31 -5.81 -5.02
N GLU A 167 30.45 -5.94 -4.31
CA GLU A 167 31.25 -7.17 -4.35
C GLU A 167 30.54 -8.32 -3.62
N GLY A 168 30.20 -9.37 -4.38
CA GLY A 168 29.66 -10.62 -3.84
C GLY A 168 28.21 -10.56 -3.37
N VAL A 169 27.45 -9.58 -3.82
CA VAL A 169 26.02 -9.45 -3.45
C VAL A 169 25.22 -10.59 -4.06
N ALA A 170 24.62 -11.42 -3.21
CA ALA A 170 23.71 -12.47 -3.64
C ALA A 170 22.38 -11.87 -4.11
N PRO A 171 21.69 -12.52 -5.08
CA PRO A 171 20.33 -12.12 -5.43
C PRO A 171 19.40 -12.25 -4.22
N PRO A 172 18.37 -11.39 -4.11
CA PRO A 172 17.45 -11.40 -2.96
C PRO A 172 16.58 -12.67 -2.91
N HIS A 173 16.48 -13.36 -4.02
CA HIS A 173 15.77 -14.64 -4.16
C HIS A 173 16.36 -15.43 -5.33
N PRO A 174 16.36 -16.79 -5.32
CA PRO A 174 16.96 -17.60 -6.41
C PRO A 174 16.38 -17.32 -7.81
N ALA A 175 15.14 -16.82 -7.91
CA ALA A 175 14.53 -16.45 -9.18
C ALA A 175 15.03 -15.10 -9.76
N TYR A 176 15.83 -14.34 -9.01
CA TYR A 176 16.39 -13.09 -9.48
C TYR A 176 17.79 -13.28 -10.05
N PRO A 177 18.18 -12.55 -11.12
CA PRO A 177 19.59 -12.45 -11.50
C PRO A 177 20.38 -11.68 -10.43
N SER A 178 21.70 -11.72 -10.54
CA SER A 178 22.56 -10.92 -9.65
C SER A 178 22.35 -9.44 -9.89
N PRO A 179 22.05 -8.64 -8.85
CA PRO A 179 21.91 -7.19 -8.98
C PRO A 179 23.26 -6.52 -9.23
N ILE A 180 23.25 -5.36 -9.91
CA ILE A 180 24.41 -4.47 -9.99
C ILE A 180 24.60 -3.69 -8.68
N VAL A 181 23.51 -3.46 -7.96
CA VAL A 181 23.46 -2.82 -6.64
C VAL A 181 22.14 -3.17 -5.96
N ILE A 182 22.15 -3.34 -4.64
CA ILE A 182 20.97 -3.65 -3.83
C ILE A 182 21.11 -3.05 -2.43
N SER A 183 20.00 -2.61 -1.84
CA SER A 183 19.97 -2.18 -0.44
C SER A 183 20.09 -3.37 0.51
N SER A 184 20.65 -3.14 1.69
CA SER A 184 20.85 -4.17 2.71
C SER A 184 19.57 -4.84 3.21
N ASP A 185 18.43 -4.17 3.02
CA ASP A 185 17.09 -4.64 3.38
C ASP A 185 16.26 -5.16 2.20
N ASN A 186 16.85 -5.29 1.02
CA ASN A 186 16.20 -5.72 -0.22
C ASN A 186 15.03 -4.82 -0.67
N SER A 187 14.94 -3.58 -0.17
CA SER A 187 13.83 -2.67 -0.51
C SER A 187 13.95 -2.06 -1.91
N VAL A 188 15.17 -2.02 -2.44
CA VAL A 188 15.48 -1.53 -3.80
C VAL A 188 16.70 -2.22 -4.37
N ALA A 189 16.67 -2.54 -5.66
CA ALA A 189 17.80 -3.15 -6.38
C ALA A 189 17.85 -2.72 -7.84
N GLY A 190 19.05 -2.52 -8.37
CA GLY A 190 19.31 -2.21 -9.76
C GLY A 190 19.85 -3.41 -10.53
N TYR A 191 19.43 -3.52 -11.80
CA TYR A 191 19.90 -4.58 -12.72
C TYR A 191 20.14 -4.01 -14.12
N LEU A 192 20.96 -4.70 -14.91
CA LEU A 192 21.05 -4.52 -16.36
C LEU A 192 20.55 -5.79 -17.03
N SER A 193 19.72 -5.65 -18.07
CA SER A 193 19.24 -6.81 -18.82
C SER A 193 20.35 -7.46 -19.63
N ASP A 194 20.39 -8.78 -19.61
CA ASP A 194 21.23 -9.60 -20.48
C ASP A 194 20.55 -9.83 -21.85
N THR A 195 19.21 -9.74 -21.90
CA THR A 195 18.41 -9.96 -23.12
C THR A 195 18.38 -8.70 -23.98
N TYR A 196 18.12 -7.52 -23.36
CA TYR A 196 18.00 -6.23 -24.04
C TYR A 196 19.17 -5.32 -23.66
N PRO A 197 20.10 -5.07 -24.60
CA PRO A 197 21.32 -4.31 -24.30
C PRO A 197 21.09 -2.83 -23.99
N ASP A 198 19.90 -2.31 -24.24
CA ASP A 198 19.48 -0.94 -23.94
C ASP A 198 18.62 -0.81 -22.68
N LEU A 199 18.31 -1.93 -21.99
CA LEU A 199 17.42 -1.97 -20.84
C LEU A 199 18.18 -2.00 -19.50
N ALA A 200 17.81 -1.08 -18.60
CA ALA A 200 18.06 -1.14 -17.16
C ALA A 200 16.78 -1.46 -16.40
N ILE A 201 16.91 -2.03 -15.22
CA ILE A 201 15.79 -2.33 -14.32
C ILE A 201 16.06 -1.72 -12.95
N LEU A 202 15.06 -1.08 -12.37
CA LEU A 202 15.03 -0.67 -10.97
C LEU A 202 13.85 -1.36 -10.28
N ALA A 203 14.15 -2.39 -9.49
CA ALA A 203 13.14 -3.11 -8.72
C ALA A 203 12.96 -2.45 -7.35
N VAL A 204 11.72 -2.08 -7.02
CA VAL A 204 11.33 -1.44 -5.76
C VAL A 204 10.15 -2.20 -5.16
N PRO A 205 10.36 -3.37 -4.56
CA PRO A 205 9.29 -4.15 -3.94
C PRO A 205 8.70 -3.49 -2.68
N SER A 206 9.38 -2.48 -2.11
CA SER A 206 8.87 -1.76 -0.95
C SER A 206 9.49 -0.36 -0.82
N PHE A 207 8.68 0.60 -0.37
CA PHE A 207 9.18 1.88 0.14
C PHE A 207 9.38 1.88 1.67
N ALA A 208 9.17 0.75 2.36
CA ALA A 208 9.39 0.64 3.80
C ALA A 208 10.85 0.24 4.10
N SER A 209 11.80 1.02 3.55
CA SER A 209 13.22 0.80 3.80
C SER A 209 13.60 1.16 5.23
N ILE A 210 14.44 0.32 5.84
CA ILE A 210 15.05 0.58 7.16
C ILE A 210 16.23 1.57 7.04
N SER A 211 16.75 1.78 5.83
CA SER A 211 17.83 2.73 5.54
C SER A 211 17.45 3.62 4.35
N PRO A 212 16.68 4.70 4.58
CA PRO A 212 16.23 5.61 3.51
C PRO A 212 17.40 6.22 2.71
N ILE A 213 18.53 6.50 3.35
CA ILE A 213 19.72 7.06 2.69
C ILE A 213 20.33 6.03 1.74
N GLU A 214 20.46 4.78 2.18
CA GLU A 214 20.97 3.68 1.35
C GLU A 214 20.03 3.44 0.15
N PHE A 215 18.72 3.48 0.37
CA PHE A 215 17.72 3.40 -0.71
C PHE A 215 17.99 4.46 -1.80
N GLY A 216 18.11 5.74 -1.41
CA GLY A 216 18.43 6.83 -2.35
C GLY A 216 19.76 6.64 -3.07
N ASN A 217 20.78 6.10 -2.37
CA ASN A 217 22.10 5.81 -2.95
C ASN A 217 22.04 4.66 -3.97
N VAL A 218 21.29 3.60 -3.71
CA VAL A 218 21.07 2.50 -4.66
C VAL A 218 20.38 3.00 -5.93
N VAL A 219 19.35 3.85 -5.80
CA VAL A 219 18.70 4.48 -6.96
C VAL A 219 19.72 5.27 -7.77
N ARG A 220 20.46 6.16 -7.13
CA ARG A 220 21.48 7.03 -7.78
C ARG A 220 22.55 6.21 -8.50
N GLN A 221 23.06 5.16 -7.87
CA GLN A 221 24.05 4.28 -8.44
C GLN A 221 23.49 3.48 -9.63
N THR A 222 22.24 3.02 -9.54
CA THR A 222 21.58 2.34 -10.67
C THR A 222 21.47 3.24 -11.89
N LEU A 223 21.02 4.49 -11.71
CA LEU A 223 20.89 5.46 -12.80
C LEU A 223 22.26 5.82 -13.42
N ALA A 224 23.29 6.02 -12.60
CA ALA A 224 24.63 6.28 -13.07
C ALA A 224 25.18 5.10 -13.88
N THR A 225 25.08 3.87 -13.34
CA THR A 225 25.55 2.65 -14.01
C THR A 225 24.80 2.39 -15.33
N ALA A 226 23.49 2.66 -15.36
CA ALA A 226 22.68 2.57 -16.58
C ALA A 226 23.21 3.54 -17.66
N SER A 227 23.49 4.79 -17.29
CA SER A 227 24.05 5.80 -18.19
C SER A 227 25.43 5.40 -18.72
N GLU A 228 26.32 4.94 -17.83
CA GLU A 228 27.68 4.48 -18.19
C GLU A 228 27.66 3.30 -19.15
N ASN A 229 26.63 2.45 -19.08
CA ASN A 229 26.44 1.29 -19.95
C ASN A 229 25.51 1.57 -21.14
N ASN A 230 25.24 2.84 -21.44
CA ASN A 230 24.38 3.27 -22.55
C ASN A 230 23.00 2.63 -22.56
N ARG A 231 22.42 2.40 -21.35
CA ARG A 231 21.04 1.93 -21.24
C ARG A 231 20.11 3.12 -21.47
N THR A 232 19.18 2.97 -22.39
CA THR A 232 18.26 4.04 -22.82
C THR A 232 16.81 3.75 -22.41
N LYS A 233 16.51 2.57 -21.90
CA LYS A 233 15.20 2.15 -21.42
C LYS A 233 15.26 1.71 -19.96
N LEU A 234 14.18 1.97 -19.22
CA LEU A 234 14.06 1.62 -17.80
C LEU A 234 12.74 0.92 -17.50
N VAL A 235 12.80 -0.30 -17.00
CA VAL A 235 11.67 -0.95 -16.33
C VAL A 235 11.75 -0.65 -14.83
N MET A 236 10.71 -0.01 -14.31
CA MET A 236 10.53 0.19 -12.88
C MET A 236 9.61 -0.90 -12.32
N ASP A 237 10.18 -1.91 -11.69
CA ASP A 237 9.41 -3.03 -11.13
C ASP A 237 8.87 -2.69 -9.74
N LEU A 238 7.58 -2.37 -9.67
CA LEU A 238 6.85 -2.01 -8.46
C LEU A 238 5.95 -3.15 -7.96
N ARG A 239 6.13 -4.38 -8.48
CA ARG A 239 5.33 -5.54 -8.05
C ARG A 239 5.56 -5.83 -6.57
N GLY A 240 4.49 -6.20 -5.87
CA GLY A 240 4.52 -6.48 -4.43
C GLY A 240 4.60 -5.24 -3.53
N ASN A 241 4.70 -4.04 -4.08
CA ASN A 241 4.94 -2.81 -3.32
C ASN A 241 3.65 -2.25 -2.69
N SER A 242 3.48 -2.45 -1.40
CA SER A 242 2.34 -1.92 -0.63
C SER A 242 2.58 -0.51 -0.05
N GLY A 243 3.64 0.18 -0.46
CA GLY A 243 4.01 1.51 0.03
C GLY A 243 5.16 1.50 1.04
N GLY A 244 5.15 2.47 1.95
CA GLY A 244 6.18 2.66 2.96
C GLY A 244 6.42 4.14 3.28
N THR A 245 7.68 4.56 3.36
CA THR A 245 8.09 5.92 3.64
C THR A 245 7.74 6.86 2.50
N ILE A 246 6.80 7.78 2.72
CA ILE A 246 6.23 8.67 1.69
C ILE A 246 7.32 9.45 0.95
N PHE A 247 8.30 9.96 1.66
CA PHE A 247 9.31 10.85 1.10
C PHE A 247 10.33 10.14 0.20
N LEU A 248 10.45 8.81 0.29
CA LEU A 248 11.23 8.02 -0.68
C LEU A 248 10.61 8.05 -2.08
N ALA A 249 9.28 8.15 -2.20
CA ALA A 249 8.63 8.33 -3.50
C ALA A 249 8.97 9.69 -4.12
N TYR A 250 9.02 10.74 -3.31
CA TYR A 250 9.41 12.07 -3.78
C TYR A 250 10.88 12.13 -4.18
N ASP A 251 11.77 11.52 -3.39
CA ASP A 251 13.20 11.46 -3.74
C ASP A 251 13.41 10.65 -5.03
N LEU A 252 12.80 9.48 -5.16
CA LEU A 252 12.89 8.66 -6.36
C LEU A 252 12.39 9.43 -7.61
N PHE A 253 11.24 10.11 -7.50
CA PHE A 253 10.73 10.95 -8.59
C PHE A 253 11.73 12.05 -8.95
N ARG A 254 12.32 12.71 -7.96
CA ARG A 254 13.31 13.78 -8.18
C ARG A 254 14.63 13.27 -8.76
N GLN A 255 15.03 12.05 -8.44
CA GLN A 255 16.21 11.43 -9.06
C GLN A 255 15.99 11.09 -10.52
N LEU A 256 14.76 10.70 -10.90
CA LEU A 256 14.39 10.45 -12.31
C LEU A 256 14.19 11.76 -13.09
N PHE A 257 13.55 12.76 -12.49
CA PHE A 257 13.18 14.03 -13.11
C PHE A 257 13.65 15.22 -12.27
N PRO A 258 14.96 15.53 -12.30
CA PRO A 258 15.56 16.54 -11.43
C PRO A 258 15.03 17.97 -11.62
N SER A 259 14.51 18.30 -12.81
CA SER A 259 13.92 19.61 -13.13
C SER A 259 12.47 19.74 -12.70
N GLU A 260 11.77 18.62 -12.45
CA GLU A 260 10.33 18.61 -12.22
C GLU A 260 9.98 18.79 -10.75
N THR A 261 8.94 19.55 -10.48
CA THR A 261 8.40 19.71 -9.12
C THR A 261 7.27 18.72 -8.90
N PRO A 262 7.40 17.74 -7.99
CA PRO A 262 6.33 16.79 -7.74
C PRO A 262 5.10 17.50 -7.19
N TYR A 263 3.92 17.24 -7.74
CA TYR A 263 2.67 17.88 -7.31
C TYR A 263 2.21 17.39 -5.93
N GLY A 264 1.91 16.12 -5.80
CA GLY A 264 1.63 15.44 -4.53
C GLY A 264 0.64 16.13 -3.59
N ALA A 265 -0.37 16.81 -4.12
CA ALA A 265 -1.37 17.47 -3.29
C ALA A 265 -2.39 16.51 -2.71
N GLY A 266 -2.99 16.89 -1.59
CA GLY A 266 -4.05 16.14 -0.92
C GLY A 266 -4.86 16.99 0.02
N ASN A 267 -5.89 16.39 0.60
CA ASN A 267 -6.72 16.99 1.63
C ASN A 267 -7.13 15.95 2.69
N TYR A 268 -7.74 16.43 3.76
CA TYR A 268 -8.24 15.62 4.86
C TYR A 268 -9.75 15.84 5.01
N ARG A 269 -10.46 14.81 5.50
CA ARG A 269 -11.86 14.99 5.89
C ARG A 269 -11.95 16.02 7.03
N ALA A 270 -12.73 17.09 6.84
CA ALA A 270 -12.87 18.17 7.79
C ALA A 270 -13.91 17.84 8.87
N GLY A 271 -13.56 16.93 9.78
CA GLY A 271 -14.40 16.55 10.91
C GLY A 271 -14.23 17.46 12.13
N GLU A 272 -15.25 17.52 13.00
CA GLU A 272 -15.20 18.37 14.20
C GLU A 272 -14.08 18.02 15.17
N LEU A 273 -13.78 16.74 15.35
CA LEU A 273 -12.69 16.29 16.21
C LEU A 273 -11.33 16.69 15.62
N HIS A 274 -11.15 16.55 14.30
CA HIS A 274 -9.97 17.02 13.59
C HIS A 274 -9.79 18.54 13.74
N ASN A 275 -10.88 19.31 13.56
CA ASN A 275 -10.85 20.77 13.75
C ASN A 275 -10.42 21.16 15.16
N PHE A 276 -11.02 20.56 16.17
CA PHE A 276 -10.69 20.87 17.56
C PHE A 276 -9.24 20.52 17.87
N THR A 277 -8.84 19.28 17.59
CA THR A 277 -7.49 18.77 17.89
C THR A 277 -6.41 19.56 17.15
N GLY A 278 -6.61 19.81 15.86
CA GLY A 278 -5.62 20.54 15.05
C GLY A 278 -5.49 22.01 15.39
N ARG A 279 -6.60 22.68 15.72
CA ARG A 279 -6.54 24.05 16.23
C ARG A 279 -5.72 24.11 17.53
N VAL A 280 -6.06 23.28 18.51
CA VAL A 280 -5.38 23.27 19.81
C VAL A 280 -3.91 22.86 19.66
N ALA A 281 -3.61 21.87 18.83
CA ALA A 281 -2.24 21.47 18.54
C ALA A 281 -1.44 22.62 17.90
N SER A 282 -2.02 23.25 16.88
CA SER A 282 -1.35 24.35 16.16
C SER A 282 -1.10 25.58 17.03
N GLU A 283 -2.00 25.88 17.97
CA GLU A 283 -1.86 26.97 18.91
C GLU A 283 -0.82 26.70 20.01
N ASN A 284 -0.60 25.42 20.36
CA ASN A 284 0.26 24.98 21.46
C ASN A 284 1.42 24.07 21.01
N ILE A 285 1.88 24.19 19.76
CA ILE A 285 2.85 23.26 19.18
C ILE A 285 4.19 23.22 19.96
N ASP A 286 4.65 24.36 20.47
CA ASP A 286 5.91 24.44 21.20
C ASP A 286 5.81 23.76 22.58
N GLN A 287 4.64 23.84 23.24
CA GLN A 287 4.38 23.11 24.48
C GLN A 287 4.30 21.61 24.22
N LEU A 288 3.67 21.19 23.12
CA LEU A 288 3.59 19.79 22.73
C LEU A 288 4.98 19.19 22.48
N ARG A 289 5.82 19.90 21.70
CA ARG A 289 7.20 19.50 21.44
C ARG A 289 8.04 19.39 22.72
N SER A 290 7.86 20.31 23.64
CA SER A 290 8.56 20.30 24.93
C SER A 290 8.07 19.20 25.88
N ALA A 291 6.77 18.88 25.85
CA ALA A 291 6.17 17.88 26.73
C ALA A 291 6.42 16.42 26.26
N TYR A 292 6.61 16.24 24.94
CA TYR A 292 6.76 14.92 24.32
C TYR A 292 7.95 14.89 23.35
N PRO A 293 9.18 15.12 23.84
CA PRO A 293 10.38 15.12 22.98
C PRO A 293 10.61 13.80 22.25
N GLU A 294 10.19 12.68 22.83
CA GLU A 294 10.27 11.36 22.21
C GLU A 294 9.45 11.22 20.91
N LEU A 295 8.36 11.99 20.76
CA LEU A 295 7.60 12.04 19.52
C LEU A 295 8.36 12.78 18.42
N VAL A 296 9.12 13.79 18.79
CA VAL A 296 9.99 14.55 17.89
C VAL A 296 11.18 13.70 17.44
N GLU A 297 11.83 13.02 18.39
CA GLU A 297 12.97 12.10 18.09
C GLU A 297 12.56 10.94 17.18
N ALA A 298 11.31 10.44 17.32
CA ALA A 298 10.79 9.39 16.47
C ALA A 298 10.38 9.87 15.06
N GLY A 299 10.54 11.15 14.74
CA GLY A 299 10.13 11.74 13.47
C GLY A 299 8.60 11.79 13.27
N VAL A 300 7.84 11.48 14.32
CA VAL A 300 6.37 11.45 14.30
C VAL A 300 5.80 12.86 14.12
N ASP A 301 6.54 13.87 14.58
CA ASP A 301 6.14 15.27 14.52
C ASP A 301 5.89 15.73 13.07
N GLY A 302 6.82 15.46 12.15
CA GLY A 302 6.68 15.90 10.76
C GLY A 302 5.62 15.15 9.96
N VAL A 303 5.41 13.87 10.20
CA VAL A 303 4.50 13.03 9.41
C VAL A 303 3.10 12.97 10.02
N VAL A 304 3.01 12.85 11.34
CA VAL A 304 1.73 12.64 12.05
C VAL A 304 1.09 13.95 12.47
N LEU A 305 1.87 14.90 12.97
CA LEU A 305 1.36 16.21 13.36
C LEU A 305 1.08 17.16 12.19
N ASN A 306 1.59 16.85 11.00
CA ASN A 306 1.31 17.60 9.77
C ASN A 306 -0.21 17.83 9.57
N SER A 307 -1.04 16.80 9.72
CA SER A 307 -2.50 16.92 9.60
C SER A 307 -3.16 17.75 10.71
N PHE A 308 -2.47 17.98 11.83
CA PHE A 308 -2.93 18.73 12.98
C PHE A 308 -2.16 20.04 13.19
N ASN A 309 -1.29 20.42 12.25
CA ASN A 309 -0.47 21.62 12.34
C ASN A 309 -0.37 22.33 10.99
N TYR A 310 -1.04 23.48 10.84
CA TYR A 310 -1.06 24.22 9.57
C TYR A 310 0.29 24.86 9.19
N ARG A 311 1.27 24.88 10.10
CA ARG A 311 2.57 25.52 9.85
C ARG A 311 3.51 24.64 9.04
N GLU A 312 3.30 23.32 9.03
CA GLU A 312 4.14 22.37 8.32
C GLU A 312 3.80 22.26 6.82
N PRO A 313 2.52 22.02 6.43
CA PRO A 313 2.17 21.88 5.03
C PRO A 313 2.20 23.21 4.28
N LEU A 314 2.31 23.10 2.96
CA LEU A 314 2.22 24.21 2.03
C LEU A 314 0.91 24.15 1.25
N THR A 315 0.43 25.31 0.80
CA THR A 315 -0.64 25.40 -0.20
C THR A 315 -0.16 24.77 -1.52
N VAL A 316 -1.08 24.50 -2.44
CA VAL A 316 -0.75 24.01 -3.80
C VAL A 316 0.19 24.94 -4.57
N ASN A 317 0.26 26.22 -4.18
CA ASN A 317 1.14 27.23 -4.75
C ASN A 317 2.46 27.39 -3.98
N ASN A 318 2.84 26.42 -3.16
CA ASN A 318 4.07 26.42 -2.35
C ASN A 318 4.19 27.61 -1.37
N LYS A 319 3.08 28.07 -0.82
CA LYS A 319 3.03 29.10 0.20
C LYS A 319 2.61 28.50 1.54
N SER A 320 3.13 29.05 2.64
CA SER A 320 2.68 28.68 3.98
C SER A 320 1.21 29.08 4.19
N PHE A 321 0.48 28.27 4.93
CA PHE A 321 -0.83 28.67 5.45
C PHE A 321 -0.67 29.75 6.52
N THR A 322 -1.64 30.67 6.62
CA THR A 322 -1.57 31.82 7.53
C THR A 322 -2.21 31.54 8.89
N SER A 323 -3.09 30.53 8.95
CA SER A 323 -3.81 30.15 10.17
C SER A 323 -4.37 28.73 10.06
N TRP A 324 -4.80 28.17 11.20
CA TRP A 324 -5.55 26.91 11.19
C TRP A 324 -6.83 27.00 10.34
N ALA A 325 -7.53 28.14 10.39
CA ALA A 325 -8.75 28.33 9.59
C ALA A 325 -8.47 28.36 8.08
N ASP A 326 -7.33 28.88 7.66
CA ASP A 326 -6.88 28.89 6.27
C ASP A 326 -6.57 27.46 5.77
N PHE A 327 -5.93 26.65 6.62
CA PHE A 327 -5.64 25.24 6.33
C PHE A 327 -6.89 24.35 6.41
N PHE A 328 -7.66 24.50 7.49
CA PHE A 328 -8.78 23.59 7.75
C PHE A 328 -9.98 23.86 6.81
N GLY A 329 -10.30 25.10 6.51
CA GLY A 329 -11.48 25.50 5.76
C GLY A 329 -12.72 25.54 6.64
N PRO A 330 -13.74 24.69 6.41
CA PRO A 330 -13.80 23.59 5.42
C PRO A 330 -14.08 24.07 4.00
N GLN A 331 -13.55 23.34 3.03
CA GLN A 331 -13.94 23.43 1.63
C GLN A 331 -15.07 22.44 1.38
N GLN A 332 -16.20 22.94 0.91
CA GLN A 332 -17.38 22.11 0.62
C GLN A 332 -17.35 21.66 -0.84
N ASN A 333 -17.54 20.38 -1.07
CA ASN A 333 -17.80 19.82 -2.37
C ASN A 333 -18.95 18.82 -2.29
N ASP A 334 -19.38 18.25 -3.41
CA ASP A 334 -20.51 17.31 -3.49
C ASP A 334 -20.32 16.03 -2.63
N ARG A 335 -19.12 15.78 -2.14
CA ARG A 335 -18.74 14.59 -1.33
C ARG A 335 -18.60 14.90 0.16
N GLY A 336 -18.74 16.15 0.57
CA GLY A 336 -18.68 16.61 1.96
C GLY A 336 -17.66 17.71 2.19
N ASP A 337 -17.29 17.88 3.46
CA ASP A 337 -16.36 18.91 3.90
C ASP A 337 -14.93 18.37 3.97
N PHE A 338 -13.99 19.08 3.36
CA PHE A 338 -12.57 18.74 3.33
C PHE A 338 -11.71 19.96 3.72
N THR A 339 -10.48 19.71 4.16
CA THR A 339 -9.50 20.78 4.35
C THR A 339 -9.10 21.38 3.00
N SER A 340 -8.48 22.55 3.03
CA SER A 340 -7.84 23.11 1.84
C SER A 340 -6.82 22.11 1.26
N LEU A 341 -6.66 22.11 -0.07
CA LEU A 341 -5.61 21.32 -0.73
C LEU A 341 -4.24 21.76 -0.20
N ASN A 342 -3.45 20.78 0.18
CA ASN A 342 -2.15 20.99 0.78
C ASN A 342 -1.10 20.03 0.23
N ARG A 343 0.16 20.43 0.31
CA ARG A 343 1.33 19.67 -0.12
C ARG A 343 2.29 19.51 1.05
N PHE A 344 3.10 18.47 1.03
CA PHE A 344 4.22 18.34 1.95
C PHE A 344 5.26 19.43 1.69
N ASN A 345 5.84 19.95 2.76
CA ASN A 345 7.00 20.84 2.66
C ASN A 345 8.26 20.00 2.49
N LEU A 346 8.67 19.80 1.25
CA LEU A 346 9.83 18.96 0.93
C LEU A 346 11.18 19.62 1.29
N THR A 347 11.17 20.90 1.67
CA THR A 347 12.39 21.61 2.10
C THR A 347 12.71 21.44 3.57
N ASP A 348 11.76 20.96 4.36
CA ASP A 348 11.93 20.75 5.79
C ASP A 348 12.35 19.31 6.09
N ILE A 349 13.65 19.11 6.31
CA ILE A 349 14.22 17.79 6.60
C ILE A 349 13.70 17.22 7.93
N SER A 350 13.32 18.06 8.88
CA SER A 350 12.74 17.58 10.15
C SER A 350 11.37 16.96 9.94
N ALA A 351 10.63 17.40 8.93
CA ALA A 351 9.32 16.87 8.55
C ALA A 351 9.45 15.67 7.58
N THR A 352 10.40 15.74 6.63
CA THR A 352 10.55 14.68 5.62
C THR A 352 11.31 13.47 6.16
N THR A 353 12.21 13.64 7.11
CA THR A 353 13.08 12.57 7.67
C THR A 353 13.95 11.85 6.65
N VAL A 354 13.85 12.22 5.37
CA VAL A 354 14.58 11.67 4.22
C VAL A 354 15.11 12.84 3.40
N PRO A 355 16.39 12.83 3.00
CA PRO A 355 16.90 13.78 2.01
C PRO A 355 16.16 13.60 0.68
N ILE A 356 15.78 14.71 0.05
CA ILE A 356 15.09 14.71 -1.24
C ILE A 356 15.92 15.55 -2.21
N LEU A 357 16.31 14.95 -3.35
CA LEU A 357 17.15 15.59 -4.35
C LEU A 357 16.60 16.95 -4.77
N GLY A 358 17.44 18.00 -4.62
CA GLY A 358 17.11 19.38 -4.97
C GLY A 358 16.25 20.12 -3.94
N TYR A 359 16.04 19.55 -2.74
CA TYR A 359 15.34 20.18 -1.62
C TYR A 359 16.20 20.21 -0.35
N GLY A 360 15.90 21.15 0.51
CA GLY A 360 16.62 21.31 1.78
C GLY A 360 18.11 21.52 1.56
N ASN A 361 18.91 20.63 2.15
CA ASN A 361 20.38 20.66 2.04
C ASN A 361 20.91 19.81 0.87
N ASP A 362 20.07 19.04 0.16
CA ASP A 362 20.50 18.26 -1.01
C ASP A 362 20.43 19.09 -2.30
N ASN A 363 21.42 19.98 -2.47
CA ASN A 363 21.56 20.82 -3.66
C ASN A 363 22.32 20.13 -4.81
N VAL A 364 22.46 18.82 -4.76
CA VAL A 364 23.13 18.05 -5.82
C VAL A 364 22.32 18.18 -7.11
N THR A 365 22.99 18.60 -8.19
CA THR A 365 22.41 18.56 -9.54
C THR A 365 22.75 17.22 -10.18
N GLN A 366 21.74 16.50 -10.62
CA GLN A 366 21.89 15.24 -11.34
C GLN A 366 21.30 15.42 -12.74
N PRO A 367 21.95 14.92 -13.80
CA PRO A 367 21.32 14.91 -15.12
C PRO A 367 20.16 13.92 -15.15
N GLN A 368 19.13 14.24 -15.92
CA GLN A 368 18.06 13.29 -16.21
C GLN A 368 18.61 12.16 -17.09
N THR A 369 18.49 10.92 -16.62
CA THR A 369 19.04 9.75 -17.33
C THR A 369 18.08 9.23 -18.40
N PHE A 370 16.78 9.21 -18.11
CA PHE A 370 15.75 8.67 -19.01
C PHE A 370 14.67 9.72 -19.27
N SER A 371 14.14 9.75 -20.52
CA SER A 371 12.90 10.49 -20.80
C SER A 371 11.67 9.73 -20.30
N PRO A 372 10.53 10.39 -20.06
CA PRO A 372 9.32 9.70 -19.59
C PRO A 372 8.86 8.54 -20.48
N GLU A 373 8.97 8.69 -21.81
CA GLU A 373 8.65 7.68 -22.82
C GLU A 373 9.62 6.49 -22.86
N ASP A 374 10.76 6.63 -22.19
CA ASP A 374 11.77 5.59 -22.05
C ASP A 374 11.67 4.83 -20.72
N ILE A 375 10.64 5.12 -19.92
CA ILE A 375 10.36 4.46 -18.64
C ILE A 375 9.02 3.74 -18.74
N VAL A 376 8.95 2.52 -18.20
CA VAL A 376 7.69 1.80 -17.97
C VAL A 376 7.57 1.37 -16.51
N LEU A 377 6.39 1.57 -15.93
CA LEU A 377 6.06 1.07 -14.60
C LEU A 377 5.46 -0.33 -14.73
N LEU A 378 6.05 -1.30 -14.05
CA LEU A 378 5.55 -2.67 -13.98
C LEU A 378 4.87 -2.91 -12.63
N HIS A 379 3.58 -3.24 -12.67
CA HIS A 379 2.72 -3.44 -11.51
C HIS A 379 2.11 -4.85 -11.49
N ASP A 380 1.63 -5.27 -10.32
CA ASP A 380 0.81 -6.45 -10.11
C ASP A 380 -0.52 -6.16 -9.39
N GLY A 381 -0.90 -4.89 -9.30
CA GLY A 381 -2.07 -4.43 -8.57
C GLY A 381 -1.86 -4.20 -7.08
N ASN A 382 -0.76 -4.67 -6.49
CA ASN A 382 -0.49 -4.51 -5.05
C ASN A 382 -0.05 -3.10 -4.65
N CYS A 383 0.25 -2.24 -5.60
CA CYS A 383 0.68 -0.87 -5.35
C CYS A 383 -0.32 -0.09 -4.51
N ALA A 384 0.14 0.49 -3.39
CA ALA A 384 -0.70 1.21 -2.44
C ALA A 384 0.10 2.33 -1.74
N SER A 385 -0.60 3.33 -1.16
CA SER A 385 0.00 4.36 -0.30
C SER A 385 1.15 5.10 -1.00
N THR A 386 2.38 5.00 -0.51
CA THR A 386 3.57 5.63 -1.11
C THR A 386 3.81 5.21 -2.55
N CYS A 387 3.59 3.93 -2.88
CA CYS A 387 3.64 3.43 -4.26
C CYS A 387 2.56 4.10 -5.13
N ALA A 388 1.36 4.34 -4.60
CA ALA A 388 0.32 5.06 -5.32
C ALA A 388 0.69 6.53 -5.58
N ILE A 389 1.34 7.21 -4.62
CA ILE A 389 1.86 8.58 -4.81
C ILE A 389 2.90 8.59 -5.93
N PHE A 390 3.87 7.66 -5.87
CA PHE A 390 4.90 7.56 -6.90
C PHE A 390 4.31 7.30 -8.28
N SER A 391 3.42 6.30 -8.39
CA SER A 391 2.76 5.96 -9.65
C SER A 391 1.95 7.13 -10.22
N GLU A 392 1.22 7.88 -9.37
CA GLU A 392 0.47 9.08 -9.80
C GLU A 392 1.40 10.16 -10.35
N LEU A 393 2.53 10.44 -9.70
CA LEU A 393 3.51 11.40 -10.21
C LEU A 393 4.07 10.96 -11.57
N MET A 394 4.35 9.67 -11.73
CA MET A 394 4.90 9.13 -12.98
C MET A 394 3.87 9.13 -14.11
N THR A 395 2.66 8.62 -13.87
CA THR A 395 1.66 8.43 -14.92
C THR A 395 0.91 9.71 -15.26
N SER A 396 0.44 10.46 -14.26
CA SER A 396 -0.35 11.67 -14.48
C SER A 396 0.48 12.90 -14.77
N GLN A 397 1.62 13.10 -14.07
CA GLN A 397 2.43 14.29 -14.22
C GLN A 397 3.44 14.13 -15.39
N MET A 398 4.00 12.93 -15.55
CA MET A 398 5.04 12.66 -16.56
C MET A 398 4.54 11.86 -17.77
N SER A 399 3.30 11.38 -17.75
CA SER A 399 2.73 10.53 -18.81
C SER A 399 3.53 9.24 -19.06
N THR A 400 4.16 8.71 -18.03
CA THR A 400 4.93 7.46 -18.11
C THR A 400 3.98 6.29 -18.31
N TRP A 401 4.34 5.38 -19.21
CA TRP A 401 3.56 4.17 -19.52
C TRP A 401 3.56 3.20 -18.35
N SER A 402 2.45 2.47 -18.17
CA SER A 402 2.28 1.48 -17.12
C SER A 402 1.79 0.14 -17.65
N VAL A 403 2.34 -0.94 -17.11
CA VAL A 403 1.97 -2.31 -17.46
C VAL A 403 1.60 -3.06 -16.19
N ALA A 404 0.52 -3.84 -16.24
CA ALA A 404 0.10 -4.69 -15.14
C ALA A 404 0.21 -6.17 -15.48
N VAL A 405 0.65 -7.00 -14.51
CA VAL A 405 0.76 -8.44 -14.68
C VAL A 405 -0.22 -9.20 -13.77
N GLY A 406 -0.86 -10.22 -14.32
CA GLY A 406 -1.76 -11.12 -13.60
C GLY A 406 -3.21 -10.66 -13.60
N GLY A 407 -3.84 -10.70 -12.41
CA GLY A 407 -5.28 -10.48 -12.23
C GLY A 407 -6.13 -11.69 -12.59
N ARG A 408 -7.45 -11.54 -12.50
CA ARG A 408 -8.42 -12.60 -12.82
C ARG A 408 -8.25 -13.05 -14.28
N PRO A 409 -8.46 -14.34 -14.57
CA PRO A 409 -8.28 -14.92 -15.90
C PRO A 409 -9.44 -14.50 -16.86
N GLN A 410 -9.43 -13.25 -17.26
CA GLN A 410 -10.44 -12.62 -18.12
C GLN A 410 -9.79 -11.57 -19.01
N THR A 411 -10.44 -11.22 -20.12
CA THR A 411 -10.06 -10.11 -20.99
C THR A 411 -10.33 -8.75 -20.33
N GLY A 412 -9.81 -7.68 -20.91
CA GLY A 412 -9.99 -6.32 -20.42
C GLY A 412 -8.86 -5.83 -19.52
N PRO A 413 -8.95 -4.56 -19.10
CA PRO A 413 -7.90 -3.88 -18.36
C PRO A 413 -7.82 -4.35 -16.90
N MET A 414 -6.70 -3.98 -16.26
CA MET A 414 -6.46 -4.12 -14.83
C MET A 414 -5.83 -2.82 -14.33
N GLN A 415 -6.08 -2.45 -13.09
CA GLN A 415 -5.37 -1.33 -12.47
C GLN A 415 -3.93 -1.75 -12.09
N GLY A 416 -2.96 -0.89 -12.40
CA GLY A 416 -1.60 -1.04 -11.87
C GLY A 416 -1.57 -0.76 -10.37
N VAL A 417 -2.31 0.28 -9.94
CA VAL A 417 -2.49 0.67 -8.54
C VAL A 417 -3.87 0.20 -8.06
N GLY A 418 -3.94 -1.03 -7.60
CA GLY A 418 -5.19 -1.63 -7.10
C GLY A 418 -5.38 -1.54 -5.59
N GLY A 419 -4.33 -1.19 -4.85
CA GLY A 419 -4.37 -0.96 -3.41
C GLY A 419 -4.97 0.40 -3.03
N VAL A 420 -4.74 0.81 -1.79
CA VAL A 420 -5.24 2.10 -1.29
C VAL A 420 -4.48 3.25 -1.95
N LYS A 421 -5.20 4.11 -2.67
CA LYS A 421 -4.65 5.28 -3.39
C LYS A 421 -4.53 6.53 -2.54
N GLY A 422 -5.06 6.55 -1.32
CA GLY A 422 -4.77 7.58 -0.33
C GLY A 422 -3.43 7.34 0.37
N SER A 423 -3.08 8.23 1.29
CA SER A 423 -1.81 8.17 2.03
C SER A 423 -1.99 8.44 3.52
N GLN A 424 -0.90 8.33 4.28
CA GLN A 424 -0.89 8.50 5.73
C GLN A 424 -1.87 7.56 6.44
N VAL A 425 -1.63 6.25 6.30
CA VAL A 425 -2.36 5.25 7.10
C VAL A 425 -2.03 5.47 8.57
N GLN A 426 -3.04 5.87 9.34
CA GLN A 426 -2.93 6.12 10.77
C GLN A 426 -3.63 5.01 11.55
N GLY A 427 -2.89 4.36 12.45
CA GLY A 427 -3.48 3.47 13.43
C GLY A 427 -4.39 4.25 14.38
N MET A 428 -5.54 3.69 14.73
CA MET A 428 -6.45 4.31 15.69
C MET A 428 -5.77 4.59 17.04
N PHE A 429 -4.82 3.74 17.39
CA PHE A 429 -3.95 3.94 18.56
C PHE A 429 -3.14 5.26 18.45
N ILE A 430 -2.48 5.50 17.34
CA ILE A 430 -1.68 6.71 17.11
C ILE A 430 -2.56 7.96 17.20
N LEU A 431 -3.74 7.93 16.55
CA LEU A 431 -4.70 9.04 16.64
C LEU A 431 -5.17 9.30 18.08
N SER A 432 -5.46 8.25 18.83
CA SER A 432 -5.82 8.36 20.26
C SER A 432 -4.68 8.97 21.08
N THR A 433 -3.44 8.56 20.83
CA THR A 433 -2.25 9.09 21.51
C THR A 433 -2.06 10.57 21.20
N ILE A 434 -2.18 10.99 19.93
CA ILE A 434 -2.11 12.41 19.53
C ILE A 434 -3.18 13.23 20.23
N ILE A 435 -4.45 12.80 20.19
CA ILE A 435 -5.56 13.50 20.84
C ILE A 435 -5.30 13.66 22.34
N THR A 436 -4.86 12.58 22.99
CA THR A 436 -4.55 12.60 24.43
C THR A 436 -3.38 13.54 24.75
N ALA A 437 -2.31 13.51 23.96
CA ALA A 437 -1.16 14.40 24.14
C ALA A 437 -1.55 15.87 23.95
N VAL A 438 -2.31 16.18 22.89
CA VAL A 438 -2.82 17.53 22.61
C VAL A 438 -3.68 18.03 23.77
N LEU A 439 -4.61 17.20 24.27
CA LEU A 439 -5.45 17.59 25.40
C LEU A 439 -4.67 17.77 26.69
N SER A 440 -3.67 16.95 26.97
CA SER A 440 -2.85 17.04 28.18
C SER A 440 -2.01 18.33 28.21
N ALA A 441 -1.57 18.80 27.04
CA ALA A 441 -0.81 20.05 26.90
C ALA A 441 -1.71 21.28 26.69
N ALA A 442 -3.01 21.08 26.47
CA ALA A 442 -3.96 22.15 26.19
C ALA A 442 -4.26 23.00 27.44
N PRO A 443 -4.57 24.31 27.28
CA PRO A 443 -5.14 25.12 28.37
C PRO A 443 -6.41 24.47 28.95
N LEU A 444 -6.65 24.69 30.25
CA LEU A 444 -7.82 24.12 30.96
C LEU A 444 -9.15 24.47 30.27
N THR A 445 -9.25 25.66 29.68
CA THR A 445 -10.43 26.08 28.92
C THR A 445 -10.70 25.18 27.72
N ASP A 446 -9.66 24.75 26.99
CA ASP A 446 -9.80 23.85 25.86
C ASP A 446 -10.09 22.41 26.32
N GLN A 447 -9.49 21.96 27.42
CA GLN A 447 -9.85 20.68 28.03
C GLN A 447 -11.34 20.60 28.41
N LEU A 448 -11.87 21.67 29.06
CA LEU A 448 -13.29 21.77 29.43
C LEU A 448 -14.20 21.86 28.20
N ASN A 449 -13.79 22.61 27.18
CA ASN A 449 -14.52 22.71 25.92
C ASN A 449 -14.58 21.34 25.20
N PHE A 450 -13.48 20.56 25.23
CA PHE A 450 -13.45 19.21 24.67
C PHE A 450 -14.47 18.30 25.39
N ILE A 451 -14.42 18.27 26.74
CA ILE A 451 -15.33 17.47 27.56
C ILE A 451 -16.78 17.88 27.31
N THR A 452 -17.04 19.19 27.23
CA THR A 452 -18.39 19.72 26.98
C THR A 452 -18.91 19.32 25.60
N LYS A 453 -18.04 19.36 24.57
CA LYS A 453 -18.44 19.10 23.18
C LYS A 453 -18.52 17.62 22.87
N PHE A 454 -17.55 16.83 23.31
CA PHE A 454 -17.40 15.44 22.93
C PHE A 454 -17.73 14.44 24.06
N GLY A 455 -17.95 14.96 25.29
CA GLY A 455 -18.23 14.16 26.49
C GLY A 455 -16.98 13.47 27.05
N THR A 456 -17.07 13.03 28.31
CA THR A 456 -16.03 12.20 28.94
C THR A 456 -15.99 10.80 28.34
N ASP A 457 -17.13 10.33 27.83
CA ASP A 457 -17.28 8.99 27.28
C ASP A 457 -16.52 8.83 25.95
N LEU A 458 -16.27 9.92 25.20
CA LEU A 458 -15.47 9.81 23.98
C LEU A 458 -14.04 9.37 24.29
N ILE A 459 -13.45 9.82 25.40
CA ILE A 459 -12.14 9.37 25.86
C ILE A 459 -12.22 7.91 26.32
N SER A 460 -13.25 7.54 27.08
CA SER A 460 -13.41 6.17 27.60
C SER A 460 -13.90 5.19 26.54
N VAL A 461 -14.83 5.59 25.68
CA VAL A 461 -15.33 4.75 24.57
C VAL A 461 -14.31 4.67 23.44
N THR A 462 -13.58 5.75 23.11
CA THR A 462 -12.45 5.69 22.19
C THR A 462 -11.34 4.81 22.76
N GLN A 463 -11.03 4.91 24.04
CA GLN A 463 -10.06 3.99 24.65
C GLN A 463 -10.54 2.54 24.61
N GLN A 464 -11.80 2.23 24.88
CA GLN A 464 -12.29 0.85 24.86
C GLN A 464 -12.51 0.31 23.44
N ALA A 465 -13.11 1.07 22.55
CA ALA A 465 -13.31 0.67 21.17
C ALA A 465 -11.99 0.68 20.38
N LEU A 466 -11.12 1.67 20.61
CA LEU A 466 -9.80 1.76 20.02
C LEU A 466 -8.85 0.75 20.67
N ASN A 467 -8.97 0.43 21.95
CA ASN A 467 -8.19 -0.62 22.59
C ASN A 467 -8.51 -2.01 22.04
N ARG A 468 -9.77 -2.32 21.76
CA ARG A 468 -10.11 -3.56 21.04
C ARG A 468 -9.53 -3.62 19.63
N ALA A 469 -9.43 -2.47 18.98
CA ALA A 469 -8.89 -2.33 17.64
C ALA A 469 -7.38 -2.10 17.62
N SER A 470 -6.78 -1.70 18.74
CA SER A 470 -5.40 -1.26 18.85
C SER A 470 -4.59 -1.97 19.92
N THR A 471 -5.16 -2.92 20.65
CA THR A 471 -4.38 -3.70 21.62
C THR A 471 -3.24 -4.38 20.89
N GLY A 472 -2.09 -3.78 21.01
CA GLY A 472 -0.89 -4.08 20.28
C GLY A 472 -0.14 -5.33 20.75
N GLY A 473 -0.84 -6.38 21.05
CA GLY A 473 -0.28 -7.71 20.94
C GLY A 473 -0.21 -8.04 19.45
N SER A 474 0.85 -8.65 18.98
CA SER A 474 1.11 -8.96 17.57
C SER A 474 0.02 -9.74 16.85
N LEU A 475 -1.10 -10.01 17.45
CA LEU A 475 -2.15 -10.91 16.98
C LEU A 475 -3.51 -10.25 16.74
N ILE A 476 -3.76 -9.00 17.16
CA ILE A 476 -5.11 -8.45 17.09
C ILE A 476 -5.17 -7.31 16.07
N VAL A 477 -6.20 -7.38 15.26
CA VAL A 477 -6.56 -6.48 14.17
C VAL A 477 -6.23 -5.03 14.52
N LYS A 478 -5.13 -4.53 13.99
CA LYS A 478 -4.78 -3.11 14.06
C LYS A 478 -5.77 -2.36 13.17
N ALA A 479 -6.80 -1.76 13.77
CA ALA A 479 -7.64 -0.84 13.01
C ALA A 479 -6.84 0.41 12.66
N SER A 480 -6.88 0.77 11.42
CA SER A 480 -6.25 1.96 10.88
C SER A 480 -7.17 2.64 9.87
N ILE A 481 -6.97 3.92 9.67
CA ILE A 481 -7.64 4.69 8.63
C ILE A 481 -6.62 5.27 7.69
N ASN A 482 -7.00 5.39 6.44
CA ASN A 482 -6.27 6.16 5.47
C ASN A 482 -6.66 7.63 5.64
N PHE A 483 -5.77 8.43 6.21
CA PHE A 483 -6.13 9.73 6.76
C PHE A 483 -6.13 10.84 5.71
N ARG A 484 -5.23 10.76 4.71
CA ARG A 484 -5.04 11.77 3.67
C ARG A 484 -5.51 11.26 2.30
N ASN A 485 -6.38 12.00 1.64
CA ASN A 485 -6.67 11.83 0.23
C ASN A 485 -5.48 12.32 -0.62
N ASN A 486 -5.20 11.62 -1.71
CA ASN A 486 -4.37 12.16 -2.79
C ASN A 486 -5.28 12.69 -3.89
N ILE A 487 -4.95 13.87 -4.42
CA ILE A 487 -5.76 14.58 -5.42
C ILE A 487 -4.89 14.83 -6.65
N ARG A 488 -5.43 14.55 -7.82
CA ARG A 488 -4.75 14.74 -9.10
C ARG A 488 -4.53 16.20 -9.44
N GLN A 489 -3.39 16.52 -10.05
CA GLN A 489 -3.12 17.85 -10.56
C GLN A 489 -4.14 18.23 -11.64
N GLY A 490 -4.77 19.39 -11.47
CA GLY A 490 -5.75 19.90 -12.44
C GLY A 490 -7.15 19.30 -12.34
N ASP A 491 -7.41 18.41 -11.38
CA ASP A 491 -8.78 17.95 -11.10
C ASP A 491 -9.55 18.98 -10.28
N GLU A 492 -10.36 19.79 -10.96
CA GLU A 492 -11.20 20.82 -10.33
C GLU A 492 -12.28 20.22 -9.41
N SER A 493 -12.62 18.95 -9.59
CA SER A 493 -13.60 18.25 -8.75
C SER A 493 -13.02 17.78 -7.42
N GLU A 494 -11.70 17.84 -7.27
CA GLU A 494 -10.95 17.32 -6.13
C GLU A 494 -11.36 15.89 -5.74
N THR A 495 -11.58 15.05 -6.74
CA THR A 495 -11.97 13.65 -6.52
C THR A 495 -10.79 12.89 -5.92
N PRO A 496 -10.91 12.31 -4.71
CA PRO A 496 -9.86 11.46 -4.16
C PRO A 496 -9.55 10.28 -5.09
N LEU A 497 -8.26 10.01 -5.32
CA LEU A 497 -7.80 8.99 -6.27
C LEU A 497 -8.37 7.60 -6.00
N GLN A 498 -8.69 7.26 -4.75
CA GLN A 498 -9.34 5.99 -4.41
C GLN A 498 -10.73 5.82 -5.03
N HIS A 499 -11.35 6.87 -5.55
CA HIS A 499 -12.63 6.83 -6.24
C HIS A 499 -12.48 6.88 -7.77
N ILE A 500 -11.25 6.90 -8.28
CA ILE A 500 -10.94 6.92 -9.71
C ILE A 500 -10.40 5.56 -10.13
N TYR A 501 -11.05 4.94 -11.14
CA TYR A 501 -10.52 3.73 -11.76
C TYR A 501 -9.48 4.11 -12.81
N GLU A 502 -8.28 3.55 -12.69
CA GLU A 502 -7.14 3.85 -13.57
C GLU A 502 -6.55 2.56 -14.10
N ALA A 503 -6.86 2.26 -15.34
CA ALA A 503 -6.28 1.13 -16.03
C ALA A 503 -4.77 1.33 -16.24
N ALA A 504 -3.98 0.27 -16.12
CA ALA A 504 -2.68 0.20 -16.75
C ALA A 504 -2.84 0.24 -18.28
N ASP A 505 -1.82 0.74 -18.98
CA ASP A 505 -1.86 0.90 -20.45
C ASP A 505 -1.81 -0.43 -21.17
N CYS A 506 -1.28 -1.46 -20.53
CA CYS A 506 -1.20 -2.83 -21.01
C CYS A 506 -1.32 -3.81 -19.84
N ARG A 507 -1.83 -4.99 -20.15
CA ARG A 507 -1.87 -6.11 -19.21
C ARG A 507 -1.36 -7.38 -19.88
N PHE A 508 -0.63 -8.20 -19.12
CA PHE A 508 -0.28 -9.56 -19.52
C PHE A 508 -0.42 -10.54 -18.34
N PHE A 509 -0.47 -11.84 -18.65
CA PHE A 509 -0.57 -12.87 -17.62
C PHE A 509 0.79 -13.50 -17.30
N TYR A 510 0.96 -13.99 -16.08
CA TYR A 510 2.14 -14.75 -15.69
C TYR A 510 2.27 -16.04 -16.48
N THR A 511 3.51 -16.34 -16.90
CA THR A 511 3.91 -17.67 -17.40
C THR A 511 4.63 -18.44 -16.30
N ALA A 512 4.80 -19.77 -16.45
CA ALA A 512 5.57 -20.58 -15.51
C ALA A 512 7.02 -20.08 -15.40
N LYS A 513 7.64 -19.71 -16.53
CA LYS A 513 9.01 -19.18 -16.55
C LYS A 513 9.18 -17.96 -15.67
N MET A 514 8.18 -17.08 -15.59
CA MET A 514 8.24 -15.84 -14.82
C MET A 514 8.30 -16.04 -13.29
N TYR A 515 7.93 -17.22 -12.80
CA TYR A 515 8.10 -17.56 -11.39
C TYR A 515 9.51 -18.05 -11.07
N ALA A 516 10.13 -18.76 -11.99
CA ALA A 516 11.50 -19.26 -11.88
C ALA A 516 12.55 -18.21 -12.23
N ASP A 517 12.20 -17.26 -13.10
CA ASP A 517 13.09 -16.27 -13.68
C ASP A 517 12.41 -14.89 -13.76
N GLN A 518 12.77 -14.01 -12.85
CA GLN A 518 12.20 -12.67 -12.79
C GLN A 518 12.62 -11.78 -13.97
N ALA A 519 13.74 -12.07 -14.60
CA ALA A 519 14.14 -11.37 -15.84
C ALA A 519 13.10 -11.58 -16.96
N ALA A 520 12.45 -12.75 -17.02
CA ALA A 520 11.41 -13.00 -18.00
C ALA A 520 10.17 -12.09 -17.83
N VAL A 521 9.91 -11.58 -16.63
CA VAL A 521 8.83 -10.61 -16.41
C VAL A 521 9.23 -9.23 -16.93
N TRP A 522 10.48 -8.84 -16.72
CA TRP A 522 11.02 -7.57 -17.24
C TRP A 522 11.12 -7.56 -18.76
N ASP A 523 11.54 -8.69 -19.33
CA ASP A 523 11.57 -8.88 -20.80
C ASP A 523 10.17 -8.75 -21.40
N GLN A 524 9.15 -9.35 -20.75
CA GLN A 524 7.76 -9.23 -21.17
C GLN A 524 7.24 -7.78 -21.05
N ALA A 525 7.60 -7.07 -19.99
CA ALA A 525 7.24 -5.66 -19.82
C ALA A 525 7.89 -4.79 -20.90
N TYR A 526 9.15 -5.06 -21.24
CA TYR A 526 9.84 -4.40 -22.35
C TYR A 526 9.12 -4.65 -23.68
N ASP A 527 8.85 -5.91 -24.02
CA ASP A 527 8.20 -6.30 -25.26
C ASP A 527 6.77 -5.76 -25.40
N SER A 528 6.05 -5.66 -24.29
CA SER A 528 4.69 -5.09 -24.25
C SER A 528 4.67 -3.56 -24.40
N THR A 529 5.80 -2.90 -24.17
CA THR A 529 5.91 -1.43 -24.23
C THR A 529 6.60 -0.94 -25.50
N TRP A 530 7.77 -1.50 -25.82
CA TRP A 530 8.61 -1.06 -26.95
C TRP A 530 8.78 -2.12 -28.02
N GLY A 531 8.36 -3.37 -27.78
CA GLY A 531 8.41 -4.49 -28.71
C GLY A 531 7.10 -4.69 -29.46
N ASN A 532 6.81 -5.95 -29.78
CA ASN A 532 5.63 -6.35 -30.55
C ASN A 532 4.74 -7.36 -29.81
N MET A 533 4.85 -7.48 -28.49
CA MET A 533 4.03 -8.39 -27.72
C MET A 533 2.62 -7.81 -27.54
N GLU A 534 1.62 -8.62 -27.84
CA GLU A 534 0.23 -8.23 -27.64
C GLU A 534 -0.15 -8.28 -26.16
N CYS A 535 -0.80 -7.22 -25.70
CA CYS A 535 -1.43 -7.16 -24.37
C CYS A 535 -2.68 -8.05 -24.33
N VAL A 536 -3.20 -8.34 -23.14
CA VAL A 536 -4.50 -9.00 -22.98
C VAL A 536 -5.55 -8.20 -23.75
N GLU A 537 -6.40 -8.91 -24.51
CA GLU A 537 -7.45 -8.31 -25.33
C GLU A 537 -8.29 -7.29 -24.52
N GLY A 538 -8.45 -6.08 -25.07
CA GLY A 538 -9.20 -4.99 -24.44
C GLY A 538 -8.48 -4.29 -23.28
N SER A 539 -7.19 -4.58 -23.04
CA SER A 539 -6.41 -3.90 -22.00
C SER A 539 -5.58 -2.73 -22.52
N THR A 540 -5.34 -2.65 -23.83
CA THR A 540 -4.53 -1.59 -24.43
C THR A 540 -5.38 -0.36 -24.70
N GLU A 541 -4.81 0.83 -24.48
CA GLU A 541 -5.45 2.13 -24.77
C GLU A 541 -6.86 2.27 -24.17
N HIS A 542 -7.07 1.71 -22.96
CA HIS A 542 -8.36 1.82 -22.30
C HIS A 542 -8.67 3.28 -21.97
N PRO A 543 -9.94 3.75 -22.11
CA PRO A 543 -10.32 5.14 -21.86
C PRO A 543 -10.05 5.64 -20.43
N SER A 544 -9.81 4.74 -19.48
CA SER A 544 -9.43 5.09 -18.09
C SER A 544 -7.93 5.04 -17.83
N SER A 545 -7.09 4.84 -18.86
CA SER A 545 -5.64 4.89 -18.71
C SER A 545 -5.18 6.32 -18.44
N ALA A 546 -4.41 6.52 -17.37
CA ALA A 546 -3.94 7.84 -16.98
C ALA A 546 -2.76 8.33 -17.83
N SER A 547 -1.82 7.46 -18.17
CA SER A 547 -0.60 7.80 -18.89
C SER A 547 -0.85 8.14 -20.37
N GLY A 548 -1.84 7.53 -20.99
CA GLY A 548 -2.25 7.81 -22.37
C GLY A 548 -3.09 9.09 -22.54
N GLY A 549 -3.30 9.88 -21.49
CA GLY A 549 -4.22 11.01 -21.51
C GLY A 549 -5.68 10.58 -21.60
N GLY A 550 -5.99 9.35 -21.22
CA GLY A 550 -7.32 8.77 -21.27
C GLY A 550 -8.33 9.48 -20.38
N ASN A 551 -9.60 9.20 -20.64
CA ASN A 551 -10.71 9.78 -19.89
C ASN A 551 -10.83 9.13 -18.51
N THR A 552 -10.28 9.77 -17.48
CA THR A 552 -10.35 9.31 -16.08
C THR A 552 -11.79 9.24 -15.53
N THR A 553 -12.79 9.78 -16.26
CA THR A 553 -14.20 9.68 -15.89
C THR A 553 -14.88 8.41 -16.42
N ALA A 554 -14.19 7.56 -17.19
CA ALA A 554 -14.75 6.33 -17.79
C ALA A 554 -15.08 5.31 -16.72
N GLY A 555 -14.94 5.34 -15.56
CA GLY A 555 -15.33 4.39 -14.50
C GLY A 555 -14.87 2.94 -14.77
N PRO A 556 -15.06 2.05 -13.83
CA PRO A 556 -14.63 0.66 -13.97
C PRO A 556 -15.38 -0.05 -15.10
N PRO A 557 -14.74 -0.99 -15.81
CA PRO A 557 -15.41 -1.85 -16.75
C PRO A 557 -16.63 -2.55 -16.13
N ASP A 558 -17.64 -2.88 -16.94
CA ASP A 558 -18.87 -3.53 -16.45
C ASP A 558 -18.61 -4.82 -15.67
N MET A 559 -17.55 -5.52 -15.99
CA MET A 559 -17.11 -6.72 -15.24
C MET A 559 -16.66 -6.41 -13.80
N ALA A 560 -16.07 -5.26 -13.55
CA ALA A 560 -15.74 -4.83 -12.19
C ALA A 560 -17.00 -4.42 -11.41
N ARG A 561 -18.01 -3.90 -12.10
CA ARG A 561 -19.33 -3.60 -11.50
C ARG A 561 -20.08 -4.86 -11.09
N ASN A 562 -20.00 -5.92 -11.88
CA ASN A 562 -20.65 -7.20 -11.57
C ASN A 562 -20.05 -7.89 -10.34
N PHE A 563 -18.80 -7.61 -10.01
CA PHE A 563 -18.15 -8.14 -8.81
C PHE A 563 -18.78 -7.60 -7.51
N PHE A 564 -19.27 -6.37 -7.51
CA PHE A 564 -19.95 -5.75 -6.36
C PHE A 564 -21.47 -5.90 -6.40
N GLY A 565 -22.03 -6.78 -7.26
CA GLY A 565 -23.49 -6.95 -7.42
C GLY A 565 -24.14 -5.76 -8.14
N GLY A 566 -24.71 -5.99 -9.30
CA GLY A 566 -25.20 -5.01 -10.26
C GLY A 566 -25.88 -3.77 -9.68
N ASN A 567 -25.68 -2.66 -10.34
CA ASN A 567 -26.24 -1.33 -10.06
C ASN A 567 -25.70 -0.55 -8.86
N GLY A 568 -24.45 -0.78 -8.43
CA GLY A 568 -23.81 0.10 -7.43
C GLY A 568 -24.41 0.01 -6.03
N SER A 569 -25.31 -0.93 -5.79
CA SER A 569 -25.78 -1.27 -4.45
C SER A 569 -24.79 -2.24 -3.83
N ILE A 570 -24.05 -1.79 -2.83
CA ILE A 570 -23.32 -2.69 -1.94
C ILE A 570 -24.38 -3.55 -1.27
N VAL A 571 -24.51 -4.82 -1.67
CA VAL A 571 -25.30 -5.80 -0.92
C VAL A 571 -24.48 -6.19 0.31
N LEU A 572 -24.39 -5.27 1.25
CA LEU A 572 -23.93 -5.57 2.59
C LEU A 572 -24.99 -6.45 3.24
N GLY A 573 -24.78 -7.75 3.29
CA GLY A 573 -25.55 -8.56 4.18
C GLY A 573 -25.98 -9.95 3.71
N ALA A 574 -26.09 -10.23 2.42
CA ALA A 574 -26.58 -11.55 1.99
C ALA A 574 -25.49 -12.64 2.04
N GLU A 575 -24.23 -12.27 1.82
CA GLU A 575 -23.11 -13.24 1.80
C GLU A 575 -22.29 -13.29 3.10
N LEU A 576 -22.45 -12.31 4.01
CA LEU A 576 -21.74 -12.29 5.30
C LEU A 576 -22.58 -12.84 6.46
N GLY A 577 -23.78 -13.37 6.21
CA GLY A 577 -24.63 -13.97 7.26
C GLY A 577 -25.15 -12.97 8.30
N PHE A 578 -25.03 -11.66 8.08
CA PHE A 578 -25.61 -10.65 8.94
C PHE A 578 -26.97 -10.22 8.42
N VAL A 579 -28.01 -10.85 8.91
CA VAL A 579 -29.38 -10.36 8.78
C VAL A 579 -29.56 -9.23 9.79
N LEU A 580 -29.51 -7.99 9.36
CA LEU A 580 -30.05 -6.88 10.14
C LEU A 580 -31.58 -7.07 10.21
N GLN A 581 -32.08 -7.63 11.30
CA GLN A 581 -33.50 -7.57 11.60
C GLN A 581 -33.89 -6.11 11.82
N ASN A 582 -34.56 -5.53 10.83
CA ASN A 582 -35.29 -4.30 11.03
C ASN A 582 -36.39 -4.56 12.05
N SER A 583 -36.19 -4.10 13.28
CA SER A 583 -37.27 -4.00 14.26
C SER A 583 -38.21 -2.86 13.87
N THR A 584 -39.12 -3.12 12.95
CA THR A 584 -40.31 -2.29 12.82
C THR A 584 -41.24 -2.63 13.99
N SER A 585 -41.35 -1.72 14.94
CA SER A 585 -42.37 -1.73 15.96
C SER A 585 -43.75 -1.68 15.29
N GLY A 586 -44.37 -2.83 15.11
CA GLY A 586 -45.76 -2.93 14.70
C GLY A 586 -46.67 -2.67 15.91
N ASN A 587 -47.34 -1.56 15.88
CA ASN A 587 -48.49 -1.26 16.74
C ASN A 587 -49.61 -2.28 16.44
N SER A 588 -49.83 -3.22 17.35
CA SER A 588 -51.03 -4.07 17.30
C SER A 588 -52.17 -3.38 18.04
N SER A 589 -53.06 -2.81 17.27
CA SER A 589 -54.40 -2.46 17.77
C SER A 589 -55.25 -3.73 17.93
N SER A 590 -55.69 -3.95 19.15
CA SER A 590 -56.66 -4.95 19.53
C SER A 590 -58.03 -4.73 18.84
N GLY A 591 -58.51 -5.73 18.13
CA GLY A 591 -59.88 -5.83 17.66
C GLY A 591 -60.51 -7.12 18.15
N ASN A 592 -61.37 -7.00 19.14
CA ASN A 592 -62.31 -8.05 19.60
C ASN A 592 -63.29 -8.41 18.46
N SER A 593 -63.53 -9.67 18.22
CA SER A 593 -64.90 -10.15 17.90
C SER A 593 -65.02 -11.67 18.15
N THR A 594 -65.96 -11.95 18.97
CA THR A 594 -66.71 -13.18 19.27
C THR A 594 -67.16 -13.93 17.99
N THR A 595 -66.94 -15.18 17.89
CA THR A 595 -67.81 -16.39 18.05
C THR A 595 -67.01 -17.65 17.89
#